data_7918131d61c0ac054c7de4714a05f853
#
_entry.id   7918131d61c0ac054c7de4714a05f853
#
_cell.length_a   1.000
_cell.length_b   1.000
_cell.length_c   1.000
_cell.angle_alpha   90.00
_cell.angle_beta   90.00
_cell.angle_gamma   90.00
#
_symmetry.space_group_name_H-M   'P 1'
#
loop_
_entity.id
_entity.type
_entity.pdbx_description
1 polymer ?
#
loop_
_entity_poly.entity_id
_entity_poly.type
_entity_poly.pdbx_seq_one_letter_code
_entity_poly.pdbx_strand_id
1 'polypeptide(L)'
;MKPSRPADMPFTRASAVRMLTWGANPDSSPYSHKQIAEWCDRFWCKYLEVDADAEIENLLPILTHVETQWDLYLVNTYSIEALQTQDFEQEQMPKEWFNEWLSQLA
;
A
#
# COMPACT_ATOMS: atom_id res chain seq x y z
N MET A 1 -1.18 21.93 -8.30
CA MET A 1 -1.54 20.89 -7.33
C MET A 1 -0.28 20.47 -6.58
N LYS A 2 -0.38 20.39 -5.28
CA LYS A 2 0.76 19.91 -4.48
C LYS A 2 0.92 18.40 -4.67
N PRO A 3 2.14 17.90 -4.87
CA PRO A 3 2.34 16.45 -4.85
C PRO A 3 1.95 15.88 -3.48
N SER A 4 1.43 14.67 -3.47
CA SER A 4 1.08 14.03 -2.21
C SER A 4 2.35 13.75 -1.41
N ARG A 5 2.25 13.93 -0.10
CA ARG A 5 3.37 13.60 0.79
C ARG A 5 3.43 12.08 0.98
N PRO A 6 4.61 11.50 1.05
CA PRO A 6 4.74 10.11 1.45
C PRO A 6 4.10 9.90 2.83
N ALA A 7 3.47 8.76 3.03
CA ALA A 7 2.92 8.42 4.34
C ALA A 7 4.05 8.32 5.36
N ASP A 8 3.88 8.98 6.49
CA ASP A 8 4.93 9.12 7.50
C ASP A 8 4.69 8.21 8.71
N MET A 9 4.35 6.95 8.43
CA MET A 9 4.14 5.95 9.46
C MET A 9 5.42 5.14 9.68
N PRO A 10 5.72 4.74 10.94
CA PRO A 10 6.86 3.87 11.17
C PRO A 10 6.67 2.50 10.53
N PHE A 11 7.77 1.84 10.19
CA PHE A 11 7.71 0.53 9.55
C PHE A 11 7.59 -0.57 10.61
N THR A 12 6.37 -0.75 11.11
CA THR A 12 6.04 -1.73 12.16
C THR A 12 4.79 -2.49 11.78
N ARG A 13 4.57 -3.64 12.43
CA ARG A 13 3.35 -4.42 12.24
C ARG A 13 2.11 -3.60 12.61
N ALA A 14 2.14 -2.87 13.72
CA ALA A 14 1.01 -2.05 14.14
C ALA A 14 0.66 -1.01 13.07
N SER A 15 1.66 -0.38 12.47
CA SER A 15 1.45 0.58 11.39
C SER A 15 0.90 -0.10 10.15
N ALA A 16 1.38 -1.31 9.81
CA ALA A 16 0.86 -2.05 8.66
C ALA A 16 -0.63 -2.36 8.83
N VAL A 17 -1.04 -2.84 10.01
CA VAL A 17 -2.44 -3.10 10.30
C VAL A 17 -3.27 -1.80 10.16
N ARG A 18 -2.75 -0.70 10.69
CA ARG A 18 -3.44 0.59 10.60
C ARG A 18 -3.58 1.07 9.15
N MET A 19 -2.49 1.00 8.37
CA MET A 19 -2.51 1.42 6.97
C MET A 19 -3.51 0.60 6.15
N LEU A 20 -3.53 -0.71 6.33
CA LEU A 20 -4.48 -1.57 5.62
C LEU A 20 -5.92 -1.35 6.09
N THR A 21 -6.12 -1.06 7.37
CA THR A 21 -7.45 -0.70 7.90
C THR A 21 -7.95 0.58 7.25
N TRP A 22 -7.09 1.57 7.11
CA TRP A 22 -7.44 2.80 6.40
C TRP A 22 -7.75 2.53 4.92
N GLY A 23 -7.01 1.61 4.30
CA GLY A 23 -7.31 1.21 2.92
C GLY A 23 -8.71 0.63 2.76
N ALA A 24 -9.15 -0.14 3.73
CA ALA A 24 -10.50 -0.71 3.76
C ALA A 24 -11.58 0.33 4.09
N ASN A 25 -11.19 1.49 4.61
CA ASN A 25 -12.10 2.56 5.03
C ASN A 25 -11.61 3.91 4.49
N PRO A 26 -11.62 4.11 3.16
CA PRO A 26 -11.00 5.29 2.55
C PRO A 26 -11.61 6.62 2.98
N ASP A 27 -12.89 6.63 3.37
CA ASP A 27 -13.56 7.85 3.81
C ASP A 27 -13.00 8.37 5.14
N SER A 28 -12.42 7.48 5.95
CA SER A 28 -11.83 7.82 7.25
C SER A 28 -10.32 7.91 7.21
N SER A 29 -9.71 7.61 6.07
CA SER A 29 -8.27 7.51 5.94
C SER A 29 -7.61 8.87 5.68
N PRO A 30 -6.51 9.19 6.39
CA PRO A 30 -5.72 10.37 6.07
C PRO A 30 -4.83 10.16 4.83
N TYR A 31 -4.74 8.92 4.31
CA TYR A 31 -3.89 8.57 3.18
C TYR A 31 -4.70 7.95 2.06
N SER A 32 -4.31 8.25 0.81
CA SER A 32 -4.88 7.63 -0.38
C SER A 32 -4.38 6.20 -0.53
N HIS A 33 -5.04 5.40 -1.38
CA HIS A 33 -4.55 4.05 -1.70
C HIS A 33 -3.16 4.11 -2.33
N LYS A 34 -2.88 5.13 -3.14
CA LYS A 34 -1.56 5.36 -3.71
C LYS A 34 -0.51 5.54 -2.61
N GLN A 35 -0.79 6.38 -1.61
CA GLN A 35 0.14 6.60 -0.50
C GLN A 35 0.36 5.33 0.32
N ILE A 36 -0.70 4.54 0.53
CA ILE A 36 -0.61 3.27 1.25
C ILE A 36 0.26 2.29 0.48
N ALA A 37 0.04 2.15 -0.83
CA ALA A 37 0.84 1.25 -1.67
C ALA A 37 2.31 1.67 -1.69
N GLU A 38 2.59 2.97 -1.82
CA GLU A 38 3.95 3.49 -1.81
C GLU A 38 4.64 3.26 -0.45
N TRP A 39 3.89 3.39 0.63
CA TRP A 39 4.41 3.09 1.97
C TRP A 39 4.78 1.62 2.11
N CYS A 40 3.92 0.72 1.62
CA CYS A 40 4.21 -0.72 1.63
C CYS A 40 5.49 -1.04 0.84
N ASP A 41 5.67 -0.40 -0.31
CA ASP A 41 6.87 -0.57 -1.13
C ASP A 41 8.12 -0.12 -0.37
N ARG A 42 8.07 1.05 0.26
CA ARG A 42 9.22 1.57 1.03
C ARG A 42 9.55 0.67 2.22
N PHE A 43 8.53 0.16 2.90
CA PHE A 43 8.73 -0.76 4.02
C PHE A 43 9.43 -2.03 3.54
N TRP A 44 8.92 -2.63 2.47
CA TRP A 44 9.50 -3.84 1.88
C TRP A 44 10.93 -3.60 1.43
N CYS A 45 11.19 -2.48 0.74
CA CYS A 45 12.52 -2.14 0.25
C CYS A 45 13.55 -1.98 1.38
N LYS A 46 13.12 -1.46 2.53
CA LYS A 46 14.00 -1.30 3.68
C LYS A 46 14.58 -2.63 4.15
N TYR A 47 13.82 -3.71 4.02
CA TYR A 47 14.21 -5.02 4.49
C TYR A 47 14.65 -5.98 3.38
N LEU A 48 14.88 -5.45 2.18
CA LEU A 48 15.19 -6.26 1.00
C LEU A 48 16.47 -7.08 1.19
N GLU A 49 17.50 -6.50 1.79
CA GLU A 49 18.81 -7.12 2.00
C GLU A 49 19.23 -7.14 3.47
N VAL A 50 18.27 -6.97 4.37
CA VAL A 50 18.53 -6.87 5.79
C VAL A 50 17.69 -7.92 6.52
N ASP A 51 18.30 -8.66 7.41
CA ASP A 51 17.58 -9.60 8.25
C ASP A 51 16.61 -8.84 9.17
N ALA A 52 15.38 -9.31 9.22
CA ALA A 52 14.34 -8.77 10.07
C ALA A 52 13.88 -9.86 11.04
N ASP A 53 13.26 -9.47 12.16
CA ASP A 53 12.66 -10.45 13.04
C ASP A 53 11.45 -11.12 12.37
N ALA A 54 10.99 -12.23 12.94
CA ALA A 54 9.92 -13.03 12.35
C ALA A 54 8.63 -12.23 12.14
N GLU A 55 8.32 -11.30 13.04
CA GLU A 55 7.13 -10.47 12.94
C GLU A 55 7.16 -9.62 11.67
N ILE A 56 8.32 -9.02 11.38
CA ILE A 56 8.50 -8.20 10.18
C ILE A 56 8.53 -9.09 8.93
N GLU A 57 9.28 -10.20 8.97
CA GLU A 57 9.38 -11.09 7.81
C GLU A 57 8.01 -11.65 7.38
N ASN A 58 7.12 -11.92 8.32
CA ASN A 58 5.79 -12.40 8.02
C ASN A 58 4.91 -11.34 7.34
N LEU A 59 5.24 -10.07 7.50
CA LEU A 59 4.53 -8.97 6.84
C LEU A 59 4.97 -8.77 5.39
N LEU A 60 6.24 -9.01 5.09
CA LEU A 60 6.83 -8.62 3.81
C LEU A 60 6.08 -9.16 2.58
N PRO A 61 5.65 -10.44 2.54
CA PRO A 61 4.88 -10.94 1.41
C PRO A 61 3.55 -10.20 1.21
N ILE A 62 2.92 -9.79 2.30
CA ILE A 62 1.65 -9.06 2.24
C ILE A 62 1.90 -7.65 1.71
N LEU A 63 2.91 -6.96 2.22
CA LEU A 63 3.27 -5.61 1.77
C LEU A 63 3.64 -5.60 0.28
N THR A 64 4.40 -6.59 -0.17
CA THR A 64 4.75 -6.74 -1.57
C THR A 64 3.50 -6.96 -2.42
N HIS A 65 2.55 -7.76 -1.92
CA HIS A 65 1.31 -8.04 -2.62
C HIS A 65 0.46 -6.78 -2.78
N VAL A 66 0.37 -5.96 -1.74
CA VAL A 66 -0.37 -4.68 -1.81
C VAL A 66 0.19 -3.80 -2.91
N GLU A 67 1.50 -3.61 -2.94
CA GLU A 67 2.18 -2.78 -3.94
C GLU A 67 2.00 -3.35 -5.34
N THR A 68 2.18 -4.65 -5.50
CA THR A 68 2.02 -5.32 -6.80
C THR A 68 0.59 -5.21 -7.31
N GLN A 69 -0.41 -5.39 -6.46
CA GLN A 69 -1.82 -5.27 -6.86
C GLN A 69 -2.17 -3.84 -7.24
N TRP A 70 -1.60 -2.84 -6.58
CA TRP A 70 -1.79 -1.45 -6.96
C TRP A 70 -1.31 -1.21 -8.40
N ASP A 71 -0.09 -1.66 -8.71
CA ASP A 71 0.48 -1.50 -10.04
C ASP A 71 -0.36 -2.23 -11.10
N LEU A 72 -0.76 -3.47 -10.83
CA LEU A 72 -1.58 -4.26 -11.74
C LEU A 72 -2.95 -3.64 -11.95
N TYR A 73 -3.56 -3.11 -10.89
CA TYR A 73 -4.84 -2.43 -10.98
C TYR A 73 -4.78 -1.25 -11.94
N LEU A 74 -3.75 -0.43 -11.81
CA LEU A 74 -3.57 0.72 -12.70
C LEU A 74 -3.32 0.29 -14.15
N VAL A 75 -2.43 -0.67 -14.36
CA VAL A 75 -2.10 -1.16 -15.71
C VAL A 75 -3.31 -1.78 -16.40
N ASN A 76 -4.15 -2.50 -15.65
CA ASN A 76 -5.34 -3.13 -16.20
C ASN A 76 -6.50 -2.16 -16.42
N THR A 77 -6.46 -1.00 -15.76
CA THR A 77 -7.56 -0.03 -15.79
C THR A 77 -7.30 1.11 -16.78
N TYR A 78 -6.03 1.51 -16.93
CA TYR A 78 -5.66 2.71 -17.67
C TYR A 78 -4.67 2.40 -18.79
N SER A 79 -4.68 3.26 -19.84
CA SER A 79 -3.71 3.18 -20.92
C SER A 79 -2.31 3.61 -20.43
N ILE A 80 -1.28 3.28 -21.21
CA ILE A 80 0.09 3.71 -20.91
C ILE A 80 0.17 5.23 -20.85
N GLU A 81 -0.52 5.92 -21.77
CA GLU A 81 -0.55 7.38 -21.77
C GLU A 81 -1.14 7.94 -20.48
N ALA A 82 -2.26 7.39 -20.01
CA ALA A 82 -2.88 7.80 -18.75
C ALA A 82 -1.95 7.54 -17.56
N LEU A 83 -1.25 6.41 -17.56
CA LEU A 83 -0.30 6.08 -16.50
C LEU A 83 0.85 7.08 -16.40
N GLN A 84 1.23 7.70 -17.52
CA GLN A 84 2.31 8.67 -17.56
C GLN A 84 1.88 10.10 -17.19
N THR A 85 0.59 10.41 -17.33
CA THR A 85 0.10 11.78 -17.22
C THR A 85 -0.79 12.04 -16.01
N GLN A 86 -1.33 11.02 -15.37
CA GLN A 86 -2.24 11.17 -14.22
C GLN A 86 -1.55 10.81 -12.93
N ASP A 87 -2.01 11.40 -11.81
CA ASP A 87 -1.39 11.18 -10.50
C ASP A 87 -2.04 10.08 -9.67
N PHE A 88 -3.26 9.65 -10.01
CA PHE A 88 -3.99 8.56 -9.35
C PHE A 88 -4.23 8.74 -7.84
N GLU A 89 -4.14 9.96 -7.33
CA GLU A 89 -4.37 10.24 -5.91
C GLU A 89 -5.77 9.88 -5.44
N GLN A 90 -6.74 9.94 -6.35
CA GLN A 90 -8.14 9.64 -6.04
C GLN A 90 -8.54 8.20 -6.40
N GLU A 91 -7.61 7.44 -6.96
CA GLU A 91 -7.91 6.06 -7.38
C GLU A 91 -7.97 5.14 -6.17
N GLN A 92 -8.96 4.24 -6.17
CA GLN A 92 -9.16 3.30 -5.07
C GLN A 92 -9.24 1.87 -5.58
N MET A 93 -8.47 0.98 -4.95
CA MET A 93 -8.61 -0.45 -5.14
C MET A 93 -9.86 -0.96 -4.41
N PRO A 94 -10.41 -2.12 -4.79
CA PRO A 94 -11.55 -2.69 -4.07
C PRO A 94 -11.25 -2.86 -2.57
N LYS A 95 -12.20 -2.45 -1.72
CA LYS A 95 -12.04 -2.55 -0.26
C LYS A 95 -11.85 -3.99 0.20
N GLU A 96 -12.45 -4.93 -0.51
CA GLU A 96 -12.36 -6.35 -0.21
C GLU A 96 -10.92 -6.85 -0.23
N TRP A 97 -10.07 -6.27 -1.06
CA TRP A 97 -8.65 -6.63 -1.12
C TRP A 97 -7.96 -6.28 0.20
N PHE A 98 -8.25 -5.11 0.76
CA PHE A 98 -7.67 -4.72 2.04
C PHE A 98 -8.17 -5.59 3.18
N ASN A 99 -9.43 -5.97 3.18
CA ASN A 99 -9.99 -6.87 4.18
C ASN A 99 -9.32 -8.25 4.10
N GLU A 100 -9.03 -8.73 2.89
CA GLU A 100 -8.31 -9.98 2.70
C GLU A 100 -6.90 -9.91 3.25
N TRP A 101 -6.18 -8.83 2.97
CA TRP A 101 -4.83 -8.63 3.51
C TRP A 101 -4.84 -8.56 5.04
N LEU A 102 -5.81 -7.87 5.61
CA LEU A 102 -5.97 -7.79 7.06
C LEU A 102 -6.22 -9.17 7.68
N SER A 103 -7.01 -10.01 7.02
CA SER A 103 -7.29 -11.35 7.51
C SER A 103 -6.01 -12.20 7.56
N GLN A 104 -5.06 -11.96 6.67
CA GLN A 104 -3.79 -12.67 6.65
C GLN A 104 -2.86 -12.22 7.76
N LEU A 105 -3.07 -11.04 8.33
CA LEU A 105 -2.29 -10.52 9.44
C LEU A 105 -2.83 -10.94 10.82
N ALA A 106 -4.05 -11.41 10.86
CA ALA A 106 -4.71 -11.80 12.11
C ALA A 106 -4.09 -13.06 12.71
#